data_6479dd238b24aedde96afca7df58a4a4
#
_entry.id   6479dd238b24aedde96afca7df58a4a4
#
_cell.length_a   1.000
_cell.length_b   1.000
_cell.length_c   1.000
_cell.angle_alpha   90.00
_cell.angle_beta   90.00
_cell.angle_gamma   90.00
#
_symmetry.space_group_name_H-M   'P 1'
#
loop_
_entity.id
_entity.type
_entity.pdbx_description
1 polymer ?
#
loop_
_entity_poly.entity_id
_entity_poly.type
_entity_poly.pdbx_seq_one_letter_code
_entity_poly.pdbx_strand_id
1 'polypeptide(L)'
;MKTLQIEAVKRDLYGKKAAKAVRREGLIPCVLNGAGESITFAVDTKAVKPLIYSPSSYIVELTLDGKTYQAVMRETQFHPVREEILHIDFYLVQPNKPVAIAVPVRLTGNAEGVKVGGKLVLSARKLVVSARVEDLPDEIVVDVTPLGVGKTVFVGDLTYLSLIHI
;
A
#
# COMPACT_ATOMS: atom_id res chain seq x y z
N MET A 1 -8.63 -9.06 2.76
CA MET A 1 -8.18 -7.91 1.92
C MET A 1 -9.02 -7.80 0.64
N LYS A 2 -9.20 -6.58 0.13
CA LYS A 2 -9.89 -6.36 -1.15
C LYS A 2 -8.96 -6.68 -2.32
N THR A 3 -9.51 -7.25 -3.39
CA THR A 3 -8.76 -7.55 -4.62
C THR A 3 -9.09 -6.53 -5.69
N LEU A 4 -8.07 -6.04 -6.40
CA LEU A 4 -8.19 -5.13 -7.53
C LEU A 4 -7.54 -5.75 -8.76
N GLN A 5 -8.32 -5.88 -9.84
CA GLN A 5 -7.80 -6.39 -11.11
C GLN A 5 -7.27 -5.24 -11.96
N ILE A 6 -6.06 -5.40 -12.48
CA ILE A 6 -5.38 -4.40 -13.32
C ILE A 6 -4.80 -5.10 -14.54
N GLU A 7 -5.21 -4.64 -15.71
CA GLU A 7 -4.57 -5.03 -16.97
C GLU A 7 -3.28 -4.24 -17.17
N ALA A 8 -2.22 -4.94 -17.54
CA ALA A 8 -0.91 -4.36 -17.70
C ALA A 8 -0.27 -4.80 -19.02
N VAL A 9 0.52 -3.92 -19.61
CA VAL A 9 1.24 -4.15 -20.87
C VAL A 9 2.71 -4.31 -20.57
N LYS A 10 3.30 -5.43 -20.98
CA LYS A 10 4.73 -5.70 -20.81
C LYS A 10 5.56 -4.68 -21.57
N ARG A 11 6.70 -4.30 -21.01
CA ARG A 11 7.63 -3.34 -21.60
C ARG A 11 8.98 -3.99 -21.84
N ASP A 12 9.49 -3.84 -23.07
CA ASP A 12 10.82 -4.32 -23.45
C ASP A 12 11.85 -3.18 -23.51
N LEU A 13 11.37 -1.92 -23.56
CA LEU A 13 12.24 -0.74 -23.64
C LEU A 13 12.48 -0.13 -22.25
N TYR A 14 13.75 0.09 -21.94
CA TYR A 14 14.21 0.62 -20.66
C TYR A 14 14.85 2.00 -20.81
N GLY A 15 14.99 2.69 -19.68
CA GLY A 15 15.71 3.95 -19.56
C GLY A 15 14.83 5.20 -19.62
N LYS A 16 15.48 6.36 -19.48
CA LYS A 16 14.84 7.68 -19.32
C LYS A 16 13.91 8.06 -20.47
N LYS A 17 14.32 7.80 -21.71
CA LYS A 17 13.52 8.14 -22.90
C LYS A 17 12.25 7.29 -22.98
N ALA A 18 12.37 5.98 -22.76
CA ALA A 18 11.25 5.05 -22.77
C ALA A 18 10.24 5.36 -21.65
N ALA A 19 10.69 5.58 -20.40
CA ALA A 19 9.83 5.96 -19.30
C ALA A 19 9.08 7.28 -19.54
N LYS A 20 9.74 8.26 -20.20
CA LYS A 20 9.10 9.53 -20.58
C LYS A 20 8.03 9.35 -21.65
N ALA A 21 8.25 8.46 -22.64
CA ALA A 21 7.27 8.14 -23.68
C ALA A 21 6.01 7.52 -23.08
N VAL A 22 6.17 6.49 -22.23
CA VAL A 22 5.06 5.81 -21.54
C VAL A 22 4.20 6.80 -20.73
N ARG A 23 4.82 7.72 -19.98
CA ARG A 23 4.07 8.73 -19.23
C ARG A 23 3.34 9.74 -20.11
N ARG A 24 3.85 10.04 -21.31
CA ARG A 24 3.15 10.90 -22.28
C ARG A 24 1.88 10.26 -22.84
N GLU A 25 1.84 8.94 -22.90
CA GLU A 25 0.68 8.14 -23.32
C GLU A 25 -0.35 7.97 -22.19
N GLY A 26 -0.10 8.54 -21.01
CA GLY A 26 -0.98 8.43 -19.83
C GLY A 26 -0.81 7.13 -19.04
N LEU A 27 0.25 6.36 -19.36
CA LEU A 27 0.57 5.12 -18.67
C LEU A 27 1.64 5.36 -17.59
N ILE A 28 1.63 4.51 -16.56
CA ILE A 28 2.60 4.53 -15.46
C ILE A 28 3.57 3.37 -15.66
N PRO A 29 4.89 3.62 -15.72
CA PRO A 29 5.89 2.56 -15.71
C PRO A 29 5.93 1.90 -14.34
N CYS A 30 5.83 0.57 -14.32
CA CYS A 30 5.81 -0.25 -13.12
C CYS A 30 6.82 -1.39 -13.21
N VAL A 31 7.18 -1.94 -12.05
CA VAL A 31 8.02 -3.12 -11.93
C VAL A 31 7.35 -4.11 -10.97
N LEU A 32 7.29 -5.38 -11.35
CA LEU A 32 6.91 -6.49 -10.50
C LEU A 32 8.18 -7.22 -10.07
N ASN A 33 8.52 -7.15 -8.80
CA ASN A 33 9.64 -7.83 -8.19
C ASN A 33 9.16 -9.09 -7.46
N GLY A 34 9.90 -10.17 -7.55
CA GLY A 34 9.61 -11.41 -6.84
C GLY A 34 10.17 -12.63 -7.56
N ALA A 35 10.30 -13.76 -6.86
CA ALA A 35 10.78 -15.03 -7.40
C ALA A 35 12.13 -15.00 -8.15
N GLY A 36 12.97 -13.97 -7.92
CA GLY A 36 14.29 -13.84 -8.56
C GLY A 36 14.27 -13.08 -9.89
N GLU A 37 13.12 -12.77 -10.44
CA GLU A 37 12.98 -12.01 -11.69
C GLU A 37 12.23 -10.70 -11.45
N SER A 38 12.59 -9.67 -12.23
CA SER A 38 11.88 -8.39 -12.27
C SER A 38 11.21 -8.24 -13.62
N ILE A 39 9.89 -8.12 -13.61
CA ILE A 39 9.09 -7.92 -14.83
C ILE A 39 8.72 -6.45 -14.91
N THR A 40 9.08 -5.80 -16.02
CA THR A 40 8.71 -4.41 -16.28
C THR A 40 7.47 -4.33 -17.15
N PHE A 41 6.54 -3.45 -16.74
CA PHE A 41 5.28 -3.28 -17.42
C PHE A 41 4.77 -1.83 -17.30
N ALA A 42 3.69 -1.52 -17.94
CA ALA A 42 2.99 -0.25 -17.84
C ALA A 42 1.51 -0.49 -17.55
N VAL A 43 0.91 0.38 -16.74
CA VAL A 43 -0.51 0.34 -16.40
C VAL A 43 -1.17 1.68 -16.69
N ASP A 44 -2.48 1.67 -16.95
CA ASP A 44 -3.25 2.91 -17.11
C ASP A 44 -3.33 3.64 -15.74
N THR A 45 -3.08 4.94 -15.79
CA THR A 45 -3.21 5.83 -14.62
C THR A 45 -4.58 5.74 -13.96
N LYS A 46 -5.65 5.55 -14.74
CA LYS A 46 -7.03 5.46 -14.23
C LYS A 46 -7.26 4.17 -13.43
N ALA A 47 -6.69 3.04 -13.90
CA ALA A 47 -6.84 1.74 -13.24
C ALA A 47 -6.16 1.70 -11.85
N VAL A 48 -5.12 2.51 -11.66
CA VAL A 48 -4.33 2.51 -10.41
C VAL A 48 -4.83 3.56 -9.40
N LYS A 49 -5.64 4.53 -9.82
CA LYS A 49 -6.18 5.55 -8.91
C LYS A 49 -6.86 4.97 -7.66
N PRO A 50 -7.72 3.95 -7.73
CA PRO A 50 -8.34 3.36 -6.55
C PRO A 50 -7.32 2.77 -5.57
N LEU A 51 -6.22 2.23 -6.08
CA LEU A 51 -5.16 1.63 -5.27
C LEU A 51 -4.39 2.68 -4.45
N ILE A 52 -4.17 3.87 -5.02
CA ILE A 52 -3.33 4.90 -4.43
C ILE A 52 -4.11 5.85 -3.53
N TYR A 53 -5.29 6.27 -3.97
CA TYR A 53 -6.11 7.27 -3.28
C TYR A 53 -7.11 6.67 -2.30
N SER A 54 -7.23 5.34 -2.23
CA SER A 54 -8.02 4.67 -1.20
C SER A 54 -7.20 4.48 0.08
N PRO A 55 -7.83 4.61 1.25
CA PRO A 55 -7.18 4.28 2.51
C PRO A 55 -6.97 2.77 2.71
N SER A 56 -7.68 1.92 1.96
CA SER A 56 -7.64 0.47 2.11
C SER A 56 -6.39 -0.17 1.51
N SER A 57 -5.96 -1.30 2.05
CA SER A 57 -4.92 -2.13 1.46
C SER A 57 -5.53 -3.11 0.45
N TYR A 58 -4.87 -3.30 -0.70
CA TYR A 58 -5.35 -4.15 -1.80
C TYR A 58 -4.32 -5.19 -2.17
N ILE A 59 -4.81 -6.38 -2.51
CA ILE A 59 -4.08 -7.35 -3.31
C ILE A 59 -4.42 -7.04 -4.76
N VAL A 60 -3.40 -6.90 -5.59
CA VAL A 60 -3.55 -6.55 -7.01
C VAL A 60 -3.37 -7.80 -7.86
N GLU A 61 -4.38 -8.11 -8.67
CA GLU A 61 -4.29 -9.13 -9.72
C GLU A 61 -3.85 -8.46 -11.01
N LEU A 62 -2.56 -8.62 -11.34
CA LEU A 62 -1.97 -8.09 -12.55
C LEU A 62 -2.09 -9.10 -13.68
N THR A 63 -2.79 -8.75 -14.75
CA THR A 63 -2.85 -9.54 -15.97
C THR A 63 -1.81 -9.04 -16.95
N LEU A 64 -0.77 -9.87 -17.21
CA LEU A 64 0.32 -9.61 -18.13
C LEU A 64 0.40 -10.74 -19.16
N ASP A 65 0.27 -10.44 -20.44
CA ASP A 65 0.36 -11.40 -21.54
C ASP A 65 -0.50 -12.68 -21.31
N GLY A 66 -1.72 -12.50 -20.76
CA GLY A 66 -2.63 -13.62 -20.47
C GLY A 66 -2.31 -14.41 -19.19
N LYS A 67 -1.27 -14.02 -18.44
CA LYS A 67 -0.95 -14.60 -17.13
C LYS A 67 -1.37 -13.64 -16.02
N THR A 68 -1.99 -14.16 -14.99
CA THR A 68 -2.40 -13.41 -13.80
C THR A 68 -1.38 -13.59 -12.67
N TYR A 69 -0.90 -12.49 -12.12
CA TYR A 69 0.03 -12.44 -11.00
C TYR A 69 -0.63 -11.77 -9.82
N GLN A 70 -0.58 -12.39 -8.65
CA GLN A 70 -0.99 -11.74 -7.41
C GLN A 70 0.18 -10.92 -6.87
N ALA A 71 -0.03 -9.64 -6.71
CA ALA A 71 0.99 -8.71 -6.27
C ALA A 71 0.45 -7.74 -5.22
N VAL A 72 1.34 -7.15 -4.46
CA VAL A 72 1.04 -6.04 -3.55
C VAL A 72 1.84 -4.81 -3.94
N MET A 73 1.24 -3.65 -3.79
CA MET A 73 1.92 -2.39 -4.01
C MET A 73 2.88 -2.12 -2.84
N ARG A 74 4.15 -1.90 -3.14
CA ARG A 74 5.19 -1.63 -2.15
C ARG A 74 5.50 -0.15 -2.05
N GLU A 75 5.89 0.46 -3.14
CA GLU A 75 6.32 1.86 -3.18
C GLU A 75 5.70 2.58 -4.38
N THR A 76 5.41 3.86 -4.19
CA THR A 76 4.90 4.74 -5.23
C THR A 76 5.69 6.04 -5.24
N GLN A 77 6.21 6.40 -6.40
CA GLN A 77 6.93 7.65 -6.60
C GLN A 77 6.02 8.69 -7.22
N PHE A 78 5.95 9.86 -6.61
CA PHE A 78 5.18 11.01 -7.09
C PHE A 78 6.07 12.11 -7.61
N HIS A 79 5.56 12.87 -8.56
CA HIS A 79 6.21 14.10 -8.99
C HIS A 79 6.04 15.18 -7.90
N PRO A 80 7.13 15.84 -7.42
CA PRO A 80 7.07 16.70 -6.23
C PRO A 80 6.20 17.96 -6.40
N VAL A 81 5.90 18.37 -7.63
CA VAL A 81 5.12 19.58 -7.91
C VAL A 81 3.75 19.27 -8.53
N ARG A 82 3.67 18.26 -9.40
CA ARG A 82 2.45 17.95 -10.15
C ARG A 82 1.61 16.83 -9.56
N GLU A 83 2.11 16.17 -8.52
CA GLU A 83 1.48 15.01 -7.86
C GLU A 83 1.17 13.84 -8.82
N GLU A 84 1.76 13.87 -10.02
CA GLU A 84 1.64 12.78 -10.99
C GLU A 84 2.43 11.57 -10.51
N ILE A 85 1.89 10.38 -10.73
CA ILE A 85 2.56 9.14 -10.38
C ILE A 85 3.67 8.88 -11.41
N LEU A 86 4.90 8.78 -10.93
CA LEU A 86 6.06 8.55 -11.78
C LEU A 86 6.41 7.07 -11.93
N HIS A 87 6.26 6.29 -10.86
CA HIS A 87 6.62 4.88 -10.82
C HIS A 87 5.86 4.16 -9.72
N ILE A 88 5.58 2.88 -9.91
CA ILE A 88 5.02 2.01 -8.88
C ILE A 88 5.79 0.70 -8.86
N ASP A 89 6.22 0.30 -7.65
CA ASP A 89 6.83 -0.99 -7.39
C ASP A 89 5.82 -1.96 -6.81
N PHE A 90 5.68 -3.09 -7.48
CA PHE A 90 4.88 -4.21 -7.03
C PHE A 90 5.76 -5.36 -6.58
N TYR A 91 5.29 -6.10 -5.60
CA TYR A 91 5.94 -7.31 -5.11
C TYR A 91 5.02 -8.51 -5.33
N LEU A 92 5.56 -9.56 -5.96
CA LEU A 92 4.83 -10.80 -6.22
C LEU A 92 4.53 -11.52 -4.91
N VAL A 93 3.27 -11.81 -4.68
CA VAL A 93 2.82 -12.59 -3.53
C VAL A 93 3.24 -14.05 -3.71
N GLN A 94 3.95 -14.58 -2.72
CA GLN A 94 4.29 -16.00 -2.65
C GLN A 94 3.58 -16.63 -1.44
N PRO A 95 2.90 -17.78 -1.59
CA PRO A 95 2.03 -18.33 -0.55
C PRO A 95 2.69 -18.51 0.83
N ASN A 96 4.01 -18.78 0.86
CA ASN A 96 4.73 -19.08 2.10
C ASN A 96 5.72 -18.00 2.55
N LYS A 97 5.75 -16.84 1.88
CA LYS A 97 6.65 -15.76 2.28
C LYS A 97 5.90 -14.59 2.90
N PRO A 98 6.40 -14.03 4.00
CA PRO A 98 5.84 -12.82 4.57
C PRO A 98 6.04 -11.65 3.61
N VAL A 99 5.02 -10.81 3.51
CA VAL A 99 5.03 -9.60 2.69
C VAL A 99 4.84 -8.40 3.60
N ALA A 100 5.66 -7.37 3.41
CA ALA A 100 5.53 -6.12 4.13
C ALA A 100 4.62 -5.16 3.37
N ILE A 101 3.51 -4.76 3.98
CA ILE A 101 2.50 -3.87 3.40
C ILE A 101 2.20 -2.73 4.38
N ALA A 102 1.96 -1.53 3.87
CA ALA A 102 1.48 -0.41 4.65
C ALA A 102 -0.03 -0.53 4.89
N VAL A 103 -0.42 -0.88 6.11
CA VAL A 103 -1.82 -1.04 6.55
C VAL A 103 -2.30 0.26 7.20
N PRO A 104 -3.49 0.77 6.86
CA PRO A 104 -4.02 1.99 7.44
C PRO A 104 -4.42 1.80 8.91
N VAL A 105 -4.21 2.86 9.71
CA VAL A 105 -4.65 2.92 11.09
C VAL A 105 -5.99 3.64 11.17
N ARG A 106 -6.99 2.98 11.78
CA ARG A 106 -8.31 3.54 12.05
C ARG A 106 -8.50 3.72 13.55
N LEU A 107 -8.84 4.95 13.93
CA LEU A 107 -9.18 5.25 15.32
C LEU A 107 -10.66 5.01 15.56
N THR A 108 -10.99 4.39 16.70
CA THR A 108 -12.37 4.17 17.15
C THR A 108 -12.57 4.73 18.55
N GLY A 109 -13.81 5.10 18.86
CA GLY A 109 -14.16 5.70 20.15
C GLY A 109 -13.93 7.21 20.21
N ASN A 110 -14.30 7.81 21.34
CA ASN A 110 -14.09 9.22 21.64
C ASN A 110 -13.15 9.35 22.83
N ALA A 111 -11.95 9.84 22.59
CA ALA A 111 -10.94 10.01 23.61
C ALA A 111 -11.43 10.94 24.76
N GLU A 112 -11.24 10.53 26.00
CA GLU A 112 -11.58 11.36 27.18
C GLU A 112 -10.85 12.69 27.16
N GLY A 113 -9.59 12.70 26.67
CA GLY A 113 -8.80 13.92 26.52
C GLY A 113 -9.42 14.94 25.55
N VAL A 114 -10.14 14.49 24.53
CA VAL A 114 -10.84 15.38 23.58
C VAL A 114 -12.07 16.00 24.23
N LYS A 115 -12.79 15.26 25.08
CA LYS A 115 -13.97 15.76 25.82
C LYS A 115 -13.63 16.93 26.76
N VAL A 116 -12.41 16.97 27.27
CA VAL A 116 -11.92 18.06 28.15
C VAL A 116 -11.14 19.15 27.37
N GLY A 117 -11.25 19.18 26.03
CA GLY A 117 -10.67 20.23 25.19
C GLY A 117 -9.29 19.91 24.61
N GLY A 118 -8.78 18.70 24.76
CA GLY A 118 -7.55 18.23 24.14
C GLY A 118 -7.70 18.00 22.65
N LYS A 119 -6.57 17.95 21.92
CA LYS A 119 -6.52 17.63 20.51
C LYS A 119 -5.91 16.24 20.30
N LEU A 120 -6.64 15.35 19.61
CA LEU A 120 -6.12 14.05 19.19
C LEU A 120 -5.25 14.22 17.95
N VAL A 121 -4.01 13.72 18.01
CA VAL A 121 -3.04 13.78 16.91
C VAL A 121 -2.68 12.35 16.51
N LEU A 122 -2.89 12.01 15.25
CA LEU A 122 -2.47 10.75 14.66
C LEU A 122 -1.15 10.97 13.92
N SER A 123 -0.04 10.52 14.53
CA SER A 123 1.31 10.68 13.96
C SER A 123 1.54 9.75 12.77
N ALA A 124 1.15 8.47 12.89
CA ALA A 124 1.30 7.48 11.83
C ALA A 124 -0.08 7.06 11.31
N ARG A 125 -0.39 7.43 10.07
CA ARG A 125 -1.66 7.05 9.42
C ARG A 125 -1.63 5.65 8.83
N LYS A 126 -0.44 5.11 8.56
CA LYS A 126 -0.21 3.76 8.05
C LYS A 126 0.96 3.16 8.81
N LEU A 127 0.87 1.88 9.14
CA LEU A 127 1.94 1.10 9.75
C LEU A 127 2.39 0.02 8.76
N VAL A 128 3.70 -0.19 8.65
CA VAL A 128 4.24 -1.27 7.83
C VAL A 128 4.13 -2.57 8.62
N VAL A 129 3.33 -3.49 8.11
CA VAL A 129 3.06 -4.79 8.72
C VAL A 129 3.65 -5.88 7.85
N SER A 130 4.42 -6.77 8.43
CA SER A 130 4.99 -7.94 7.77
C SER A 130 4.28 -9.19 8.25
N ALA A 131 3.52 -9.83 7.37
CA ALA A 131 2.79 -11.07 7.66
C ALA A 131 2.57 -11.88 6.38
N ARG A 132 2.05 -13.10 6.51
CA ARG A 132 1.53 -13.84 5.36
C ARG A 132 0.29 -13.14 4.83
N VAL A 133 0.02 -13.28 3.54
CA VAL A 133 -1.12 -12.59 2.90
C VAL A 133 -2.46 -12.96 3.54
N GLU A 134 -2.60 -14.20 4.00
CA GLU A 134 -3.79 -14.71 4.66
C GLU A 134 -4.04 -14.05 6.04
N ASP A 135 -2.95 -13.69 6.73
CA ASP A 135 -2.97 -13.12 8.09
C ASP A 135 -2.99 -11.59 8.10
N LEU A 136 -2.87 -10.94 6.93
CA LEU A 136 -2.80 -9.49 6.83
C LEU A 136 -4.16 -8.84 7.11
N PRO A 137 -4.26 -7.92 8.09
CA PRO A 137 -5.49 -7.19 8.36
C PRO A 137 -5.77 -6.13 7.29
N ASP A 138 -7.05 -5.85 7.05
CA ASP A 138 -7.46 -4.75 6.16
C ASP A 138 -7.15 -3.37 6.75
N GLU A 139 -7.31 -3.24 8.06
CA GLU A 139 -7.05 -2.02 8.84
C GLU A 139 -6.59 -2.38 10.25
N ILE A 140 -5.82 -1.50 10.86
CA ILE A 140 -5.41 -1.57 12.26
C ILE A 140 -6.34 -0.68 13.05
N VAL A 141 -7.22 -1.29 13.86
CA VAL A 141 -8.20 -0.56 14.67
C VAL A 141 -7.60 -0.27 16.04
N VAL A 142 -7.56 1.01 16.41
CA VAL A 142 -7.07 1.46 17.72
C VAL A 142 -8.19 2.15 18.47
N ASP A 143 -8.55 1.63 19.65
CA ASP A 143 -9.51 2.29 20.54
C ASP A 143 -8.81 3.41 21.32
N VAL A 144 -9.28 4.63 21.11
CA VAL A 144 -8.75 5.83 21.78
C VAL A 144 -9.62 6.28 22.96
N THR A 145 -10.68 5.55 23.27
CA THR A 145 -11.62 5.92 24.35
C THR A 145 -10.91 6.18 25.68
N PRO A 146 -9.98 5.33 26.17
CA PRO A 146 -9.30 5.53 27.45
C PRO A 146 -8.17 6.59 27.39
N LEU A 147 -8.00 7.29 26.27
CA LEU A 147 -6.88 8.20 26.07
C LEU A 147 -7.17 9.57 26.70
N GLY A 148 -6.54 9.87 27.82
CA GLY A 148 -6.58 11.17 28.49
C GLY A 148 -5.59 12.18 27.92
N VAL A 149 -5.64 13.43 28.41
CA VAL A 149 -4.70 14.49 28.01
C VAL A 149 -3.24 14.12 28.38
N GLY A 150 -2.32 14.29 27.46
CA GLY A 150 -0.89 13.97 27.65
C GLY A 150 -0.57 12.47 27.58
N LYS A 151 -1.55 11.62 27.27
CA LYS A 151 -1.31 10.19 27.05
C LYS A 151 -1.05 9.88 25.58
N THR A 152 -0.23 8.86 25.34
CA THR A 152 0.14 8.40 23.99
C THR A 152 -0.03 6.88 23.95
N VAL A 153 -0.52 6.37 22.82
CA VAL A 153 -0.54 4.94 22.51
C VAL A 153 0.63 4.66 21.59
N PHE A 154 1.48 3.73 21.96
CA PHE A 154 2.60 3.29 21.15
C PHE A 154 2.22 2.05 20.32
N VAL A 155 2.93 1.84 19.23
CA VAL A 155 2.75 0.64 18.39
C VAL A 155 2.96 -0.65 19.19
N GLY A 156 3.89 -0.64 20.15
CA GLY A 156 4.16 -1.78 21.03
C GLY A 156 3.03 -2.13 21.99
N ASP A 157 2.08 -1.21 22.23
CA ASP A 157 0.92 -1.46 23.08
C ASP A 157 -0.22 -2.15 22.34
N LEU A 158 -0.08 -2.27 21.01
CA LEU A 158 -1.10 -2.89 20.15
C LEU A 158 -0.96 -4.41 20.18
N THR A 159 -1.98 -5.09 20.69
CA THR A 159 -2.04 -6.54 20.74
C THR A 159 -2.62 -7.07 19.43
N TYR A 160 -1.75 -7.51 18.52
CA TYR A 160 -2.15 -8.20 17.31
C TYR A 160 -1.67 -9.66 17.33
N LEU A 161 -2.25 -10.49 16.47
CA LEU A 161 -1.89 -11.91 16.36
C LEU A 161 -0.38 -12.11 16.28
N SER A 162 0.14 -13.10 16.96
CA SER A 162 1.58 -13.39 17.14
C SER A 162 2.37 -13.63 15.84
N LEU A 163 1.69 -13.75 14.71
CA LEU A 163 2.29 -13.95 13.37
C LEU A 163 2.51 -12.64 12.60
N ILE A 164 2.15 -11.50 13.20
CA ILE A 164 2.25 -10.17 12.58
C ILE A 164 3.40 -9.40 13.23
N HIS A 165 4.37 -8.96 12.43
CA HIS A 165 5.40 -8.02 12.83
C HIS A 165 5.08 -6.63 12.32
N ILE A 166 5.12 -5.66 13.22
CA ILE A 166 4.86 -4.23 12.94
C ILE A 166 6.16 -3.46 13.06
#